data_c015a462c94c4f757f756e42e0fd43da
#
_entry.id   c015a462c94c4f757f756e42e0fd43da
#
_cell.length_a   1.000
_cell.length_b   1.000
_cell.length_c   1.000
_cell.angle_alpha   90.00
_cell.angle_beta   90.00
_cell.angle_gamma   90.00
#
_symmetry.space_group_name_H-M   'P 1'
#
loop_
_entity.id
_entity.type
_entity.pdbx_description
1 polymer ?
#
loop_
_entity_poly.entity_id
_entity_poly.type
_entity_poly.pdbx_seq_one_letter_code
_entity_poly.pdbx_strand_id
1 'polypeptide(L)'
;MTSADQLLHAELPPRPAVLTALNDEIQSEEPDLNRVSDLVSGDVGLAAAVIKTVNSPYFGLSRQVASVRQAVTFLGLAEVFGVVTGACLRRSFVSNDPMMEQIWDESAARGASMRRLASELHVLAPDRAYTCGLFENAGMALLLVHAPGYAHTASQAGDGMALMERERVRYGVDHPTLGQALMRTWGLPEELALAVRQHHGLAQLDDAEMPLLARQLVALSTMANAALSDERADWESNRALIAHIVEAAEEQLQRLFDELATLDPMRN
;
A
#
# COMPACT_ATOMS: atom_id res chain seq x y z
N MET A 1 16.99 -13.87 19.98
CA MET A 1 15.94 -12.84 19.73
C MET A 1 16.51 -11.87 18.72
N THR A 2 15.85 -11.67 17.60
CA THR A 2 16.24 -10.66 16.62
C THR A 2 16.05 -9.28 17.26
N SER A 3 17.07 -8.42 17.25
CA SER A 3 16.96 -7.08 17.84
C SER A 3 16.27 -6.12 16.87
N ALA A 4 15.69 -5.02 17.40
CA ALA A 4 15.11 -3.96 16.57
C ALA A 4 16.12 -3.43 15.55
N ASP A 5 17.38 -3.30 15.94
CA ASP A 5 18.47 -2.84 15.09
C ASP A 5 18.74 -3.82 13.91
N GLN A 6 18.67 -5.13 14.16
CA GLN A 6 18.78 -6.14 13.11
C GLN A 6 17.61 -6.04 12.12
N LEU A 7 16.37 -5.89 12.60
CA LEU A 7 15.19 -5.75 11.75
C LEU A 7 15.24 -4.48 10.89
N LEU A 8 15.73 -3.38 11.45
CA LEU A 8 15.80 -2.09 10.77
C LEU A 8 16.94 -1.97 9.75
N HIS A 9 18.03 -2.72 9.93
CA HIS A 9 19.24 -2.52 9.12
C HIS A 9 19.75 -3.75 8.38
N ALA A 10 19.56 -4.96 8.93
CA ALA A 10 20.12 -6.17 8.34
C ALA A 10 19.12 -7.01 7.53
N GLU A 11 17.84 -6.91 7.83
CA GLU A 11 16.79 -7.78 7.28
C GLU A 11 15.92 -7.09 6.21
N LEU A 12 16.14 -5.79 5.96
CA LEU A 12 15.41 -5.10 4.89
C LEU A 12 15.89 -5.58 3.51
N PRO A 13 15.00 -6.08 2.64
CA PRO A 13 15.39 -6.48 1.29
C PRO A 13 15.85 -5.26 0.48
N PRO A 14 16.92 -5.41 -0.33
CA PRO A 14 17.37 -4.34 -1.20
C PRO A 14 16.30 -4.01 -2.26
N ARG A 15 16.35 -2.77 -2.78
CA ARG A 15 15.47 -2.36 -3.89
C ARG A 15 15.69 -3.27 -5.10
N PRO A 16 14.64 -3.89 -5.66
CA PRO A 16 14.75 -4.70 -6.87
C PRO A 16 15.27 -3.88 -8.05
N ALA A 17 16.23 -4.42 -8.81
CA ALA A 17 16.86 -3.72 -9.93
C ALA A 17 15.84 -3.27 -11.01
N VAL A 18 14.78 -4.05 -11.23
CA VAL A 18 13.72 -3.67 -12.17
C VAL A 18 13.00 -2.39 -11.74
N LEU A 19 12.81 -2.15 -10.45
CA LEU A 19 12.19 -0.91 -9.95
C LEU A 19 13.11 0.30 -10.16
N THR A 20 14.42 0.12 -10.06
CA THR A 20 15.38 1.17 -10.40
C THR A 20 15.29 1.51 -11.89
N ALA A 21 15.37 0.50 -12.75
CA ALA A 21 15.30 0.70 -14.20
C ALA A 21 13.96 1.32 -14.67
N LEU A 22 12.83 0.89 -14.07
CA LEU A 22 11.53 1.48 -14.37
C LEU A 22 11.43 2.93 -13.89
N ASN A 23 11.94 3.23 -12.70
CA ASN A 23 11.94 4.60 -12.19
C ASN A 23 12.79 5.53 -13.06
N ASP A 24 13.98 5.09 -13.48
CA ASP A 24 14.88 5.86 -14.35
C ASP A 24 14.21 6.16 -15.71
N GLU A 25 13.47 5.20 -16.24
CA GLU A 25 12.71 5.37 -17.49
C GLU A 25 11.54 6.36 -17.31
N ILE A 26 10.79 6.24 -16.23
CA ILE A 26 9.65 7.12 -15.92
C ILE A 26 10.10 8.57 -15.70
N GLN A 27 11.29 8.77 -15.12
CA GLN A 27 11.85 10.09 -14.84
C GLN A 27 12.64 10.66 -16.02
N SER A 28 12.78 9.92 -17.14
CA SER A 28 13.47 10.43 -18.33
C SER A 28 12.70 11.58 -18.98
N GLU A 29 13.39 12.44 -19.73
CA GLU A 29 12.75 13.54 -20.47
C GLU A 29 11.77 13.02 -21.53
N GLU A 30 12.05 11.84 -22.10
CA GLU A 30 11.21 11.17 -23.12
C GLU A 30 11.01 9.70 -22.71
N PRO A 31 10.03 9.39 -21.83
CA PRO A 31 9.77 8.02 -21.39
C PRO A 31 9.32 7.11 -22.55
N ASP A 32 10.00 5.99 -22.76
CA ASP A 32 9.66 5.00 -23.80
C ASP A 32 8.84 3.83 -23.25
N LEU A 33 7.55 3.79 -23.62
CA LEU A 33 6.64 2.70 -23.27
C LEU A 33 7.11 1.32 -23.78
N ASN A 34 7.87 1.27 -24.88
CA ASN A 34 8.42 0.00 -25.37
C ASN A 34 9.48 -0.52 -24.41
N ARG A 35 10.38 0.35 -23.96
CA ARG A 35 11.41 0.01 -22.99
C ARG A 35 10.82 -0.45 -21.67
N VAL A 36 9.78 0.23 -21.16
CA VAL A 36 9.02 -0.23 -20.00
C VAL A 36 8.41 -1.61 -20.23
N SER A 37 7.82 -1.83 -21.41
CA SER A 37 7.25 -3.13 -21.77
C SER A 37 8.30 -4.23 -21.80
N ASP A 38 9.50 -3.94 -22.30
CA ASP A 38 10.61 -4.91 -22.37
C ASP A 38 11.13 -5.23 -20.96
N LEU A 39 11.28 -4.21 -20.08
CA LEU A 39 11.67 -4.42 -18.69
C LEU A 39 10.68 -5.34 -17.94
N VAL A 40 9.39 -5.08 -18.09
CA VAL A 40 8.33 -5.92 -17.46
C VAL A 40 8.29 -7.32 -18.09
N SER A 41 8.43 -7.44 -19.42
CA SER A 41 8.39 -8.72 -20.14
C SER A 41 9.59 -9.60 -19.84
N GLY A 42 10.70 -9.02 -19.39
CA GLY A 42 11.90 -9.74 -18.96
C GLY A 42 11.71 -10.64 -17.74
N ASP A 43 10.61 -10.46 -16.99
CA ASP A 43 10.25 -11.28 -15.83
C ASP A 43 8.81 -11.80 -16.01
N VAL A 44 8.66 -13.12 -16.11
CA VAL A 44 7.35 -13.78 -16.33
C VAL A 44 6.34 -13.47 -15.23
N GLY A 45 6.79 -13.37 -13.98
CA GLY A 45 5.92 -13.04 -12.84
C GLY A 45 5.43 -11.59 -12.89
N LEU A 46 6.28 -10.63 -13.28
CA LEU A 46 5.88 -9.23 -13.46
C LEU A 46 4.96 -9.06 -14.64
N ALA A 47 5.26 -9.72 -15.78
CA ALA A 47 4.39 -9.75 -16.95
C ALA A 47 2.98 -10.26 -16.60
N ALA A 48 2.91 -11.38 -15.88
CA ALA A 48 1.64 -11.95 -15.41
C ALA A 48 0.89 -11.01 -14.46
N ALA A 49 1.59 -10.36 -13.51
CA ALA A 49 0.99 -9.41 -12.58
C ALA A 49 0.36 -8.22 -13.33
N VAL A 50 1.08 -7.62 -14.27
CA VAL A 50 0.60 -6.47 -15.06
C VAL A 50 -0.59 -6.86 -15.94
N ILE A 51 -0.53 -8.01 -16.63
CA ILE A 51 -1.64 -8.50 -17.46
C ILE A 51 -2.87 -8.86 -16.60
N LYS A 52 -2.68 -9.49 -15.45
CA LYS A 52 -3.77 -9.80 -14.50
C LYS A 52 -4.45 -8.52 -14.01
N THR A 53 -3.65 -7.52 -13.64
CA THR A 53 -4.17 -6.24 -13.13
C THR A 53 -5.03 -5.53 -14.15
N VAL A 54 -4.55 -5.34 -15.39
CA VAL A 54 -5.31 -4.66 -16.45
C VAL A 54 -6.61 -5.39 -16.80
N ASN A 55 -6.65 -6.70 -16.68
CA ASN A 55 -7.83 -7.54 -16.94
C ASN A 55 -8.75 -7.68 -15.72
N SER A 56 -8.44 -7.03 -14.61
CA SER A 56 -9.32 -7.07 -13.45
C SER A 56 -10.65 -6.34 -13.72
N PRO A 57 -11.74 -6.69 -13.01
CA PRO A 57 -13.04 -6.03 -13.17
C PRO A 57 -12.98 -4.51 -12.93
N TYR A 58 -12.00 -4.04 -12.19
CA TYR A 58 -11.80 -2.62 -11.90
C TYR A 58 -11.67 -1.77 -13.18
N PHE A 59 -10.97 -2.27 -14.21
CA PHE A 59 -10.77 -1.53 -15.46
C PHE A 59 -11.91 -1.70 -16.47
N GLY A 60 -12.87 -2.58 -16.22
CA GLY A 60 -14.10 -2.72 -17.00
C GLY A 60 -13.89 -3.00 -18.50
N LEU A 61 -12.79 -3.66 -18.86
CA LEU A 61 -12.46 -3.91 -20.26
C LEU A 61 -13.46 -4.86 -20.91
N SER A 62 -13.97 -4.50 -22.08
CA SER A 62 -14.84 -5.35 -22.89
C SER A 62 -14.11 -6.51 -23.57
N ARG A 63 -12.78 -6.45 -23.68
CA ARG A 63 -11.91 -7.49 -24.24
C ARG A 63 -10.67 -7.64 -23.38
N GLN A 64 -10.21 -8.88 -23.22
CA GLN A 64 -8.99 -9.16 -22.49
C GLN A 64 -7.75 -8.65 -23.23
N VAL A 65 -6.86 -8.05 -22.47
CA VAL A 65 -5.51 -7.67 -22.88
C VAL A 65 -4.61 -8.90 -22.77
N ALA A 66 -3.91 -9.25 -23.85
CA ALA A 66 -3.11 -10.47 -23.91
C ALA A 66 -1.59 -10.22 -23.95
N SER A 67 -1.14 -8.96 -24.02
CA SER A 67 0.28 -8.61 -24.07
C SER A 67 0.66 -7.53 -23.08
N VAL A 68 1.90 -7.58 -22.56
CA VAL A 68 2.46 -6.57 -21.68
C VAL A 68 2.43 -5.20 -22.35
N ARG A 69 2.77 -5.09 -23.63
CA ARG A 69 2.76 -3.82 -24.38
C ARG A 69 1.37 -3.17 -24.38
N GLN A 70 0.32 -3.93 -24.64
CA GLN A 70 -1.05 -3.43 -24.57
C GLN A 70 -1.40 -3.01 -23.14
N ALA A 71 -1.01 -3.81 -22.15
CA ALA A 71 -1.24 -3.49 -20.73
C ALA A 71 -0.54 -2.19 -20.31
N VAL A 72 0.73 -2.03 -20.66
CA VAL A 72 1.51 -0.81 -20.39
C VAL A 72 0.89 0.42 -21.06
N THR A 73 0.47 0.29 -22.32
CA THR A 73 -0.19 1.37 -23.06
C THR A 73 -1.52 1.78 -22.43
N PHE A 74 -2.30 0.81 -21.92
CA PHE A 74 -3.58 1.08 -21.29
C PHE A 74 -3.44 1.64 -19.88
N LEU A 75 -2.58 1.06 -19.06
CA LEU A 75 -2.38 1.44 -17.66
C LEU A 75 -1.61 2.76 -17.53
N GLY A 76 -0.65 3.01 -18.42
CA GLY A 76 0.31 4.09 -18.28
C GLY A 76 1.44 3.76 -17.29
N LEU A 77 2.46 4.62 -17.28
CA LEU A 77 3.73 4.37 -16.57
C LEU A 77 3.56 4.30 -15.05
N ALA A 78 2.80 5.21 -14.48
CA ALA A 78 2.61 5.30 -13.03
C ALA A 78 1.90 4.04 -12.47
N GLU A 79 0.84 3.58 -13.14
CA GLU A 79 0.12 2.37 -12.73
C GLU A 79 0.97 1.11 -12.88
N VAL A 80 1.72 1.00 -13.98
CA VAL A 80 2.66 -0.12 -14.18
C VAL A 80 3.71 -0.15 -13.09
N PHE A 81 4.26 1.01 -12.71
CA PHE A 81 5.22 1.11 -11.62
C PHE A 81 4.62 0.62 -10.29
N GLY A 82 3.41 1.04 -9.97
CA GLY A 82 2.69 0.58 -8.77
C GLY A 82 2.47 -0.94 -8.74
N VAL A 83 2.00 -1.51 -9.85
CA VAL A 83 1.77 -2.97 -9.98
C VAL A 83 3.08 -3.76 -9.86
N VAL A 84 4.14 -3.31 -10.51
CA VAL A 84 5.47 -3.96 -10.44
C VAL A 84 6.03 -3.83 -9.02
N THR A 85 5.87 -2.69 -8.38
CA THR A 85 6.29 -2.46 -6.99
C THR A 85 5.60 -3.44 -6.04
N GLY A 86 4.28 -3.61 -6.16
CA GLY A 86 3.52 -4.59 -5.36
C GLY A 86 3.97 -6.04 -5.59
N ALA A 87 4.20 -6.41 -6.85
CA ALA A 87 4.69 -7.75 -7.19
C ALA A 87 6.10 -8.01 -6.63
N CYS A 88 6.98 -7.02 -6.70
CA CYS A 88 8.32 -7.09 -6.10
C CYS A 88 8.25 -7.19 -4.58
N LEU A 89 7.37 -6.41 -3.95
CA LEU A 89 7.18 -6.42 -2.49
C LEU A 89 6.75 -7.82 -2.02
N ARG A 90 5.72 -8.39 -2.63
CA ARG A 90 5.25 -9.76 -2.33
C ARG A 90 6.35 -10.82 -2.49
N ARG A 91 7.20 -10.70 -3.49
CA ARG A 91 8.31 -11.63 -3.77
C ARG A 91 9.49 -11.47 -2.81
N SER A 92 9.63 -10.31 -2.18
CA SER A 92 10.72 -10.03 -1.22
C SER A 92 10.55 -10.74 0.11
N PHE A 93 9.32 -11.16 0.44
CA PHE A 93 9.02 -11.85 1.69
C PHE A 93 8.31 -13.17 1.40
N VAL A 94 8.93 -14.27 1.77
CA VAL A 94 8.40 -15.62 1.57
C VAL A 94 8.21 -16.30 2.91
N SER A 95 7.00 -16.76 3.20
CA SER A 95 6.66 -17.56 4.36
C SER A 95 5.60 -18.59 4.01
N ASN A 96 5.64 -19.74 4.67
CA ASN A 96 4.57 -20.75 4.57
C ASN A 96 3.44 -20.50 5.60
N ASP A 97 3.53 -19.45 6.41
CA ASP A 97 2.48 -19.08 7.34
C ASP A 97 1.29 -18.50 6.58
N PRO A 98 0.06 -18.98 6.80
CA PRO A 98 -1.14 -18.47 6.13
C PRO A 98 -1.35 -16.96 6.29
N MET A 99 -0.87 -16.37 7.38
CA MET A 99 -0.93 -14.93 7.62
C MET A 99 -0.20 -14.13 6.52
N MET A 100 0.82 -14.68 5.86
CA MET A 100 1.51 -13.99 4.77
C MET A 100 0.57 -13.70 3.60
N GLU A 101 -0.25 -14.65 3.17
CA GLU A 101 -1.22 -14.45 2.10
C GLU A 101 -2.28 -13.43 2.54
N GLN A 102 -2.76 -13.52 3.79
CA GLN A 102 -3.71 -12.56 4.34
C GLN A 102 -3.14 -11.12 4.32
N ILE A 103 -1.90 -10.92 4.77
CA ILE A 103 -1.23 -9.60 4.72
C ILE A 103 -1.23 -9.04 3.30
N TRP A 104 -0.93 -9.88 2.30
CA TRP A 104 -0.87 -9.42 0.91
C TRP A 104 -2.24 -9.14 0.30
N ASP A 105 -3.24 -9.95 0.61
CA ASP A 105 -4.61 -9.75 0.11
C ASP A 105 -5.21 -8.48 0.71
N GLU A 106 -5.03 -8.25 2.01
CA GLU A 106 -5.42 -7.00 2.67
C GLU A 106 -4.68 -5.78 2.11
N SER A 107 -3.35 -5.88 1.89
CA SER A 107 -2.56 -4.80 1.30
C SER A 107 -3.03 -4.45 -0.12
N ALA A 108 -3.35 -5.46 -0.92
CA ALA A 108 -3.87 -5.26 -2.28
C ALA A 108 -5.26 -4.60 -2.27
N ALA A 109 -6.16 -5.06 -1.39
CA ALA A 109 -7.49 -4.48 -1.23
C ALA A 109 -7.41 -3.02 -0.76
N ARG A 110 -6.55 -2.74 0.22
CA ARG A 110 -6.31 -1.39 0.75
C ARG A 110 -5.73 -0.47 -0.32
N GLY A 111 -4.70 -0.91 -1.03
CA GLY A 111 -4.11 -0.14 -2.14
C GLY A 111 -5.16 0.20 -3.21
N ALA A 112 -5.98 -0.77 -3.62
CA ALA A 112 -7.05 -0.56 -4.60
C ALA A 112 -8.12 0.44 -4.10
N SER A 113 -8.51 0.34 -2.82
CA SER A 113 -9.48 1.25 -2.19
C SER A 113 -8.94 2.67 -2.09
N MET A 114 -7.70 2.85 -1.63
CA MET A 114 -7.05 4.15 -1.54
C MET A 114 -6.88 4.80 -2.92
N ARG A 115 -6.52 4.01 -3.94
CA ARG A 115 -6.45 4.50 -5.33
C ARG A 115 -7.81 4.99 -5.82
N ARG A 116 -8.88 4.23 -5.58
CA ARG A 116 -10.23 4.63 -5.97
C ARG A 116 -10.63 5.92 -5.28
N LEU A 117 -10.43 6.02 -3.97
CA LEU A 117 -10.71 7.24 -3.22
C LEU A 117 -9.94 8.45 -3.76
N ALA A 118 -8.64 8.30 -4.01
CA ALA A 118 -7.82 9.37 -4.57
C ALA A 118 -8.32 9.82 -5.94
N SER A 119 -8.76 8.88 -6.79
CA SER A 119 -9.31 9.16 -8.13
C SER A 119 -10.66 9.88 -8.06
N GLU A 120 -11.59 9.40 -7.23
CA GLU A 120 -12.95 9.99 -7.12
C GLU A 120 -12.95 11.35 -6.41
N LEU A 121 -12.04 11.54 -5.47
CA LEU A 121 -11.90 12.81 -4.74
C LEU A 121 -10.95 13.80 -5.44
N HIS A 122 -10.17 13.37 -6.44
CA HIS A 122 -9.18 14.19 -7.14
C HIS A 122 -8.17 14.87 -6.19
N VAL A 123 -7.88 14.24 -5.05
CA VAL A 123 -7.10 14.84 -3.96
C VAL A 123 -5.59 14.69 -4.15
N LEU A 124 -5.17 13.57 -4.72
CA LEU A 124 -3.76 13.26 -5.01
C LEU A 124 -3.65 12.24 -6.16
N ALA A 125 -2.44 12.01 -6.65
CA ALA A 125 -2.19 11.03 -7.71
C ALA A 125 -2.56 9.61 -7.26
N PRO A 126 -3.48 8.89 -7.96
CA PRO A 126 -4.00 7.60 -7.54
C PRO A 126 -2.94 6.50 -7.37
N ASP A 127 -1.86 6.54 -8.15
CA ASP A 127 -0.72 5.62 -8.06
C ASP A 127 0.04 5.76 -6.73
N ARG A 128 0.15 6.99 -6.20
CA ARG A 128 0.74 7.25 -4.87
C ARG A 128 -0.11 6.65 -3.76
N ALA A 129 -1.42 6.82 -3.83
CA ALA A 129 -2.36 6.21 -2.88
C ALA A 129 -2.28 4.68 -2.92
N TYR A 130 -2.25 4.08 -4.11
CA TYR A 130 -2.09 2.65 -4.29
C TYR A 130 -0.79 2.14 -3.66
N THR A 131 0.34 2.79 -3.96
CA THR A 131 1.64 2.41 -3.41
C THR A 131 1.66 2.51 -1.88
N CYS A 132 1.09 3.59 -1.31
CA CYS A 132 0.99 3.75 0.13
C CYS A 132 0.24 2.58 0.77
N GLY A 133 -0.97 2.24 0.29
CA GLY A 133 -1.78 1.15 0.82
C GLY A 133 -1.13 -0.23 0.71
N LEU A 134 -0.31 -0.48 -0.33
CA LEU A 134 0.48 -1.70 -0.44
C LEU A 134 1.54 -1.83 0.66
N PHE A 135 2.14 -0.72 1.09
CA PHE A 135 3.26 -0.73 2.03
C PHE A 135 2.84 -0.60 3.50
N GLU A 136 1.61 -0.22 3.81
CA GLU A 136 1.16 0.01 5.19
C GLU A 136 1.49 -1.17 6.12
N ASN A 137 1.19 -2.40 5.67
CA ASN A 137 1.43 -3.61 6.42
C ASN A 137 2.69 -4.39 5.97
N ALA A 138 3.54 -3.81 5.12
CA ALA A 138 4.77 -4.49 4.67
C ALA A 138 5.72 -4.82 5.83
N GLY A 139 5.74 -4.02 6.89
CA GLY A 139 6.47 -4.30 8.12
C GLY A 139 5.97 -5.53 8.86
N MET A 140 4.67 -5.87 8.78
CA MET A 140 4.12 -7.12 9.32
C MET A 140 4.70 -8.34 8.60
N ALA A 141 4.84 -8.28 7.26
CA ALA A 141 5.46 -9.34 6.48
C ALA A 141 6.93 -9.56 6.89
N LEU A 142 7.66 -8.47 7.14
CA LEU A 142 9.04 -8.53 7.63
C LEU A 142 9.10 -9.16 9.04
N LEU A 143 8.23 -8.76 9.95
CA LEU A 143 8.13 -9.35 11.28
C LEU A 143 7.75 -10.84 11.21
N LEU A 144 6.84 -11.22 10.31
CA LEU A 144 6.42 -12.61 10.15
C LEU A 144 7.57 -13.52 9.71
N VAL A 145 8.47 -13.02 8.86
CA VAL A 145 9.64 -13.77 8.39
C VAL A 145 10.75 -13.84 9.44
N HIS A 146 11.02 -12.74 10.14
CA HIS A 146 12.24 -12.60 10.95
C HIS A 146 12.01 -12.61 12.47
N ALA A 147 10.76 -12.42 12.94
CA ALA A 147 10.45 -12.33 14.36
C ALA A 147 9.71 -13.60 14.86
N PRO A 148 10.37 -14.46 15.65
CA PRO A 148 9.76 -15.70 16.11
C PRO A 148 8.46 -15.50 16.87
N GLY A 149 7.40 -16.20 16.45
CA GLY A 149 6.08 -16.17 17.07
C GLY A 149 5.26 -14.91 16.73
N TYR A 150 5.60 -14.19 15.67
CA TYR A 150 4.88 -12.99 15.27
C TYR A 150 3.40 -13.25 14.91
N ALA A 151 3.11 -14.32 14.16
CA ALA A 151 1.73 -14.68 13.83
C ALA A 151 0.83 -14.79 15.08
N HIS A 152 1.35 -15.42 16.15
CA HIS A 152 0.61 -15.48 17.42
C HIS A 152 0.47 -14.10 18.08
N THR A 153 1.50 -13.24 18.02
CA THR A 153 1.42 -11.89 18.57
C THR A 153 0.34 -11.07 17.87
N ALA A 154 0.30 -11.12 16.54
CA ALA A 154 -0.66 -10.41 15.72
C ALA A 154 -2.09 -10.93 15.94
N SER A 155 -2.30 -12.24 15.98
CA SER A 155 -3.63 -12.83 16.21
C SER A 155 -4.26 -12.52 17.58
N GLN A 156 -3.46 -12.07 18.54
CA GLN A 156 -3.91 -11.69 19.88
C GLN A 156 -4.14 -10.18 20.03
N ALA A 157 -3.84 -9.39 19.01
CA ALA A 157 -4.10 -7.95 19.02
C ALA A 157 -5.57 -7.67 18.70
N GLY A 158 -6.15 -6.66 19.34
CA GLY A 158 -7.54 -6.27 19.11
C GLY A 158 -7.66 -5.30 17.93
N ASP A 159 -6.76 -4.31 17.88
CA ASP A 159 -6.70 -3.28 16.85
C ASP A 159 -5.25 -2.93 16.49
N GLY A 160 -5.07 -2.05 15.50
CA GLY A 160 -3.75 -1.67 15.02
C GLY A 160 -2.88 -0.98 16.07
N MET A 161 -3.44 -0.17 16.95
CA MET A 161 -2.69 0.48 18.04
C MET A 161 -2.23 -0.53 19.09
N ALA A 162 -3.10 -1.47 19.47
CA ALA A 162 -2.76 -2.56 20.40
C ALA A 162 -1.70 -3.49 19.78
N LEU A 163 -1.76 -3.73 18.47
CA LEU A 163 -0.73 -4.49 17.76
C LEU A 163 0.63 -3.79 17.84
N MET A 164 0.69 -2.51 17.48
CA MET A 164 1.93 -1.73 17.55
C MET A 164 2.57 -1.75 18.94
N GLU A 165 1.78 -1.60 19.98
CA GLU A 165 2.30 -1.64 21.35
C GLU A 165 2.88 -3.03 21.68
N ARG A 166 2.20 -4.11 21.31
CA ARG A 166 2.71 -5.49 21.48
C ARG A 166 4.00 -5.73 20.71
N GLU A 167 4.09 -5.22 19.49
CA GLU A 167 5.28 -5.29 18.64
C GLU A 167 6.46 -4.58 19.29
N ARG A 168 6.26 -3.33 19.77
CA ARG A 168 7.30 -2.57 20.49
C ARG A 168 7.79 -3.28 21.74
N VAL A 169 6.86 -3.80 22.54
CA VAL A 169 7.21 -4.50 23.78
C VAL A 169 7.97 -5.80 23.48
N ARG A 170 7.57 -6.56 22.47
CA ARG A 170 8.11 -7.89 22.22
C ARG A 170 9.33 -7.88 21.31
N TYR A 171 9.38 -7.02 20.32
CA TYR A 171 10.40 -6.99 19.27
C TYR A 171 11.22 -5.71 19.25
N GLY A 172 10.83 -4.69 20.04
CA GLY A 172 11.53 -3.40 20.12
C GLY A 172 11.21 -2.45 18.98
N VAL A 173 10.36 -2.85 18.02
CA VAL A 173 9.97 -2.06 16.85
C VAL A 173 8.58 -2.47 16.40
N ASP A 174 7.83 -1.54 15.80
CA ASP A 174 6.50 -1.78 15.25
C ASP A 174 6.53 -1.88 13.70
N HIS A 175 5.47 -2.48 13.14
CA HIS A 175 5.35 -2.66 11.69
C HIS A 175 5.32 -1.34 10.89
N PRO A 176 4.70 -0.22 11.34
CA PRO A 176 4.77 1.05 10.61
C PRO A 176 6.21 1.60 10.52
N THR A 177 7.02 1.44 11.57
CA THR A 177 8.43 1.84 11.56
C THR A 177 9.22 1.02 10.54
N LEU A 178 9.00 -0.28 10.47
CA LEU A 178 9.64 -1.18 9.51
C LEU A 178 9.17 -0.89 8.08
N GLY A 179 7.89 -0.62 7.88
CA GLY A 179 7.33 -0.22 6.59
C GLY A 179 7.96 1.06 6.06
N GLN A 180 8.10 2.09 6.91
CA GLN A 180 8.80 3.32 6.58
C GLN A 180 10.26 3.06 6.19
N ALA A 181 10.99 2.27 6.98
CA ALA A 181 12.38 1.95 6.72
C ALA A 181 12.55 1.21 5.38
N LEU A 182 11.64 0.28 5.06
CA LEU A 182 11.62 -0.43 3.79
C LEU A 182 11.39 0.53 2.61
N MET A 183 10.41 1.44 2.72
CA MET A 183 10.15 2.43 1.67
C MET A 183 11.37 3.31 1.40
N ARG A 184 12.05 3.77 2.44
CA ARG A 184 13.29 4.54 2.34
C ARG A 184 14.42 3.72 1.69
N THR A 185 14.57 2.45 2.07
CA THR A 185 15.54 1.53 1.46
C THR A 185 15.28 1.36 -0.04
N TRP A 186 14.01 1.38 -0.44
CA TRP A 186 13.62 1.29 -1.85
C TRP A 186 13.61 2.65 -2.57
N GLY A 187 13.95 3.75 -1.88
CA GLY A 187 14.02 5.10 -2.46
C GLY A 187 12.65 5.62 -2.91
N LEU A 188 11.58 5.22 -2.21
CA LEU A 188 10.24 5.77 -2.44
C LEU A 188 10.12 7.16 -1.79
N PRO A 189 9.18 8.02 -2.26
CA PRO A 189 9.02 9.37 -1.74
C PRO A 189 8.82 9.41 -0.22
N GLU A 190 9.47 10.38 0.44
CA GLU A 190 9.47 10.49 1.90
C GLU A 190 8.06 10.73 2.47
N GLU A 191 7.20 11.46 1.75
CA GLU A 191 5.82 11.70 2.18
C GLU A 191 5.00 10.40 2.24
N LEU A 192 5.24 9.46 1.31
CA LEU A 192 4.61 8.14 1.35
C LEU A 192 5.16 7.31 2.51
N ALA A 193 6.48 7.35 2.72
CA ALA A 193 7.12 6.66 3.83
C ALA A 193 6.62 7.20 5.20
N LEU A 194 6.40 8.50 5.30
CA LEU A 194 5.82 9.13 6.47
C LEU A 194 4.36 8.72 6.68
N ALA A 195 3.55 8.67 5.62
CA ALA A 195 2.17 8.20 5.69
C ALA A 195 2.10 6.75 6.19
N VAL A 196 2.94 5.85 5.66
CA VAL A 196 3.06 4.47 6.15
C VAL A 196 3.48 4.42 7.62
N ARG A 197 4.40 5.30 8.05
CA ARG A 197 4.79 5.38 9.47
C ARG A 197 3.64 5.81 10.38
N GLN A 198 2.71 6.60 9.88
CA GLN A 198 1.64 7.26 10.65
C GLN A 198 0.24 6.69 10.39
N HIS A 199 0.10 5.58 9.68
CA HIS A 199 -1.23 5.10 9.25
C HIS A 199 -2.17 4.68 10.39
N HIS A 200 -1.64 4.47 11.61
CA HIS A 200 -2.43 4.33 12.85
C HIS A 200 -2.43 5.59 13.71
N GLY A 201 -1.72 6.63 13.29
CA GLY A 201 -1.50 7.85 14.08
C GLY A 201 -2.51 8.95 13.78
N LEU A 202 -3.79 8.77 14.07
CA LEU A 202 -4.84 9.74 13.76
C LEU A 202 -4.65 11.10 14.44
N ALA A 203 -3.99 11.14 15.60
CA ALA A 203 -3.68 12.40 16.28
C ALA A 203 -2.78 13.34 15.46
N GLN A 204 -1.99 12.79 14.51
CA GLN A 204 -1.14 13.58 13.62
C GLN A 204 -1.88 14.10 12.37
N LEU A 205 -3.13 13.72 12.15
CA LEU A 205 -3.93 14.28 11.05
C LEU A 205 -4.14 15.78 11.18
N ASP A 206 -4.23 16.31 12.40
CA ASP A 206 -4.38 17.75 12.68
C ASP A 206 -3.01 18.48 12.82
N ASP A 207 -1.89 17.77 12.71
CA ASP A 207 -0.56 18.36 12.80
C ASP A 207 -0.22 19.11 11.51
N ALA A 208 -0.18 20.44 11.57
CA ALA A 208 0.16 21.30 10.43
C ALA A 208 1.63 21.14 9.96
N GLU A 209 2.52 20.63 10.80
CA GLU A 209 3.92 20.36 10.42
C GLU A 209 4.05 19.09 9.55
N MET A 210 3.06 18.19 9.58
CA MET A 210 3.03 17.03 8.70
C MET A 210 2.68 17.46 7.27
N PRO A 211 3.47 17.05 6.25
CA PRO A 211 3.20 17.37 4.86
C PRO A 211 1.76 17.03 4.44
N LEU A 212 1.10 17.93 3.71
CA LEU A 212 -0.30 17.75 3.31
C LEU A 212 -0.53 16.42 2.59
N LEU A 213 0.35 16.03 1.66
CA LEU A 213 0.26 14.74 0.96
C LEU A 213 0.26 13.55 1.93
N ALA A 214 1.10 13.58 2.96
CA ALA A 214 1.14 12.50 3.95
C ALA A 214 -0.15 12.47 4.79
N ARG A 215 -0.69 13.64 5.17
CA ARG A 215 -2.00 13.74 5.86
C ARG A 215 -3.14 13.22 5.00
N GLN A 216 -3.16 13.57 3.72
CA GLN A 216 -4.15 13.08 2.75
C GLN A 216 -4.07 11.56 2.60
N LEU A 217 -2.88 10.99 2.50
CA LEU A 217 -2.69 9.53 2.42
C LEU A 217 -3.19 8.82 3.69
N VAL A 218 -2.87 9.33 4.89
CA VAL A 218 -3.39 8.77 6.15
C VAL A 218 -4.90 8.89 6.24
N ALA A 219 -5.48 10.01 5.79
CA ALA A 219 -6.93 10.21 5.74
C ALA A 219 -7.62 9.17 4.82
N LEU A 220 -7.07 8.94 3.62
CA LEU A 220 -7.58 7.91 2.70
C LEU A 220 -7.40 6.49 3.26
N SER A 221 -6.27 6.22 3.94
CA SER A 221 -6.00 4.95 4.60
C SER A 221 -7.02 4.65 5.70
N THR A 222 -7.32 5.64 6.56
CA THR A 222 -8.33 5.51 7.62
C THR A 222 -9.69 5.14 7.06
N MET A 223 -10.11 5.82 5.98
CA MET A 223 -11.38 5.53 5.31
C MET A 223 -11.38 4.15 4.65
N ALA A 224 -10.29 3.78 3.96
CA ALA A 224 -10.18 2.48 3.31
C ALA A 224 -10.18 1.33 4.32
N ASN A 225 -9.42 1.46 5.42
CA ASN A 225 -9.36 0.47 6.48
C ASN A 225 -10.74 0.25 7.12
N ALA A 226 -11.45 1.33 7.46
CA ALA A 226 -12.79 1.24 8.04
C ALA A 226 -13.82 0.63 7.08
N ALA A 227 -13.67 0.81 5.77
CA ALA A 227 -14.55 0.20 4.78
C ALA A 227 -14.27 -1.30 4.58
N LEU A 228 -13.01 -1.73 4.72
CA LEU A 228 -12.56 -3.12 4.55
C LEU A 228 -12.64 -3.96 5.83
N SER A 229 -12.87 -3.34 6.99
CA SER A 229 -12.97 -4.01 8.29
C SER A 229 -14.27 -3.63 9.00
N ASP A 230 -14.52 -4.25 10.17
CA ASP A 230 -15.61 -3.85 11.06
C ASP A 230 -15.20 -2.70 12.02
N GLU A 231 -13.95 -2.24 11.95
CA GLU A 231 -13.38 -1.19 12.81
C GLU A 231 -13.65 0.20 12.24
N ARG A 232 -14.85 0.74 12.51
CA ARG A 232 -15.31 2.02 11.96
C ARG A 232 -15.07 3.23 12.88
N ALA A 233 -14.72 2.99 14.13
CA ALA A 233 -14.64 4.05 15.14
C ALA A 233 -13.72 5.21 14.76
N ASP A 234 -12.57 4.90 14.17
CA ASP A 234 -11.58 5.88 13.74
C ASP A 234 -12.11 6.75 12.59
N TRP A 235 -12.77 6.15 11.60
CA TRP A 235 -13.44 6.86 10.52
C TRP A 235 -14.56 7.74 11.04
N GLU A 236 -15.48 7.20 11.84
CA GLU A 236 -16.64 7.91 12.36
C GLU A 236 -16.23 9.11 13.23
N SER A 237 -15.21 8.95 14.06
CA SER A 237 -14.72 10.00 14.96
C SER A 237 -13.95 11.10 14.24
N ASN A 238 -13.32 10.82 13.10
CA ASN A 238 -12.45 11.77 12.38
C ASN A 238 -13.02 12.23 11.04
N ARG A 239 -14.26 11.86 10.68
CA ARG A 239 -14.85 12.14 9.37
C ARG A 239 -14.78 13.62 8.97
N ALA A 240 -15.13 14.54 9.87
CA ALA A 240 -15.08 15.97 9.61
C ALA A 240 -13.64 16.48 9.36
N LEU A 241 -12.67 15.97 10.11
CA LEU A 241 -11.26 16.31 9.91
C LEU A 241 -10.73 15.73 8.58
N ILE A 242 -11.09 14.49 8.27
CA ILE A 242 -10.74 13.84 6.98
C ILE A 242 -11.35 14.65 5.83
N ALA A 243 -12.63 15.04 5.92
CA ALA A 243 -13.30 15.87 4.92
C ALA A 243 -12.57 17.20 4.67
N HIS A 244 -12.11 17.84 5.73
CA HIS A 244 -11.30 19.05 5.64
C HIS A 244 -9.94 18.81 4.93
N ILE A 245 -9.23 17.72 5.29
CA ILE A 245 -7.90 17.40 4.73
C ILE A 245 -7.98 17.06 3.24
N VAL A 246 -9.02 16.33 2.82
CA VAL A 246 -9.22 15.95 1.41
C VAL A 246 -10.10 16.93 0.63
N GLU A 247 -10.47 18.05 1.23
CA GLU A 247 -11.27 19.13 0.63
C GLU A 247 -12.58 18.62 -0.02
N ALA A 248 -13.27 17.68 0.66
CA ALA A 248 -14.50 17.07 0.16
C ALA A 248 -15.66 17.24 1.15
N ALA A 249 -16.90 17.21 0.65
CA ALA A 249 -18.07 17.22 1.50
C ALA A 249 -18.22 15.89 2.26
N GLU A 250 -18.66 15.94 3.52
CA GLU A 250 -18.86 14.71 4.33
C GLU A 250 -19.86 13.74 3.68
N GLU A 251 -20.90 14.23 3.01
CA GLU A 251 -21.86 13.41 2.29
C GLU A 251 -21.24 12.70 1.08
N GLN A 252 -20.26 13.30 0.42
CA GLN A 252 -19.51 12.66 -0.65
C GLN A 252 -18.65 11.53 -0.08
N LEU A 253 -17.94 11.78 1.01
CA LEU A 253 -17.12 10.78 1.68
C LEU A 253 -17.96 9.60 2.18
N GLN A 254 -19.14 9.87 2.77
CA GLN A 254 -20.04 8.82 3.22
C GLN A 254 -20.51 7.93 2.06
N ARG A 255 -20.88 8.50 0.93
CA ARG A 255 -21.27 7.72 -0.27
C ARG A 255 -20.13 6.82 -0.75
N LEU A 256 -18.92 7.37 -0.88
CA LEU A 256 -17.73 6.59 -1.30
C LEU A 256 -17.39 5.47 -0.29
N PHE A 257 -17.53 5.76 0.99
CA PHE A 257 -17.36 4.76 2.04
C PHE A 257 -18.36 3.60 1.90
N ASP A 258 -19.64 3.90 1.74
CA ASP A 258 -20.70 2.90 1.59
C ASP A 258 -20.48 2.06 0.32
N GLU A 259 -20.05 2.68 -0.77
CA GLU A 259 -19.68 1.96 -2.00
C GLU A 259 -18.49 1.02 -1.80
N LEU A 260 -17.44 1.45 -1.12
CA LEU A 260 -16.27 0.60 -0.82
C LEU A 260 -16.66 -0.57 0.06
N ALA A 261 -17.45 -0.34 1.10
CA ALA A 261 -17.90 -1.38 2.03
C ALA A 261 -18.78 -2.45 1.36
N THR A 262 -19.44 -2.14 0.22
CA THR A 262 -20.21 -3.12 -0.55
C THR A 262 -19.36 -3.93 -1.54
N LEU A 263 -18.18 -3.45 -1.89
CA LEU A 263 -17.29 -4.09 -2.87
C LEU A 263 -16.29 -5.06 -2.24
N ASP A 264 -16.30 -5.21 -0.91
CA ASP A 264 -15.37 -6.05 -0.19
C ASP A 264 -15.54 -7.54 -0.60
N PRO A 265 -14.56 -8.15 -1.30
CA PRO A 265 -14.61 -9.56 -1.69
C PRO A 265 -14.48 -10.51 -0.49
N MET A 266 -14.09 -10.01 0.70
CA MET A 266 -13.93 -10.80 1.93
C MET A 266 -15.25 -10.95 2.70
N ARG A 267 -16.31 -10.22 2.31
CA ARG A 267 -17.65 -10.29 2.94
C ARG A 267 -18.65 -11.19 2.22
N ASN A 268 -18.25 -11.83 1.09
CA ASN A 268 -19.11 -12.74 0.33
C ASN A 268 -18.62 -14.18 0.37
#